data_9d9a7b78afe1e43accdc70611dda4608
#
_entry.id   9d9a7b78afe1e43accdc70611dda4608
#
_cell.length_a   1.000
_cell.length_b   1.000
_cell.length_c   1.000
_cell.angle_alpha   90.00
_cell.angle_beta   90.00
_cell.angle_gamma   90.00
#
_symmetry.space_group_name_H-M   'P 1'
#
loop_
_entity.id
_entity.type
_entity.pdbx_description
1 polymer ?
#
loop_
_entity_poly.entity_id
_entity_poly.type
_entity_poly.pdbx_seq_one_letter_code
_entity_poly.pdbx_strand_id
1 'polypeptide(L)'
;MRKTIIAVALLATIASSAAGQSASAAIATGDSEYRAMRAAAALEHYERALAADADNFEALWKASRSALDLASGPVASEAHRTQLFRAGEGYARRAVALRSEDAEGYFALARALGKASESLGVRDRVRYATAIRTNALECIGLDPRHSGCHHIMGVWHAEVMRLSGFERMIARNFMGGRALGSASWAAAQRYLERAASLAPQRIIHHLELGDVYRDRGNRAAARIQYETALRLDLSDYNDQRYKAQAEAALRLLP
;
A
#
# COMPACT_ATOMS: atom_id res chain seq x y z
N MET A 1 -3.72 10.74 53.24
CA MET A 1 -3.57 11.10 51.80
C MET A 1 -2.70 10.14 50.95
N ARG A 2 -1.70 9.42 51.52
CA ARG A 2 -0.84 8.48 50.70
C ARG A 2 -1.55 7.20 50.20
N LYS A 3 -2.58 6.68 50.88
CA LYS A 3 -3.28 5.44 50.49
C LYS A 3 -4.21 5.59 49.29
N THR A 4 -4.76 6.77 49.03
CA THR A 4 -5.69 7.06 47.93
C THR A 4 -4.94 7.17 46.57
N ILE A 5 -3.70 7.66 46.55
CA ILE A 5 -2.88 7.80 45.34
C ILE A 5 -2.42 6.44 44.78
N ILE A 6 -2.13 5.48 45.67
CA ILE A 6 -1.70 4.12 45.28
C ILE A 6 -2.85 3.34 44.62
N ALA A 7 -4.08 3.50 45.11
CA ALA A 7 -5.25 2.81 44.54
C ALA A 7 -5.61 3.31 43.13
N VAL A 8 -5.47 4.62 42.86
CA VAL A 8 -5.75 5.20 41.54
C VAL A 8 -4.68 4.76 40.53
N ALA A 9 -3.39 4.70 40.90
CA ALA A 9 -2.32 4.24 40.03
C ALA A 9 -2.47 2.74 39.69
N LEU A 10 -2.90 1.91 40.62
CA LEU A 10 -3.10 0.47 40.40
C LEU A 10 -4.28 0.20 39.48
N LEU A 11 -5.38 0.94 39.60
CA LEU A 11 -6.56 0.83 38.74
C LEU A 11 -6.24 1.27 37.30
N ALA A 12 -5.44 2.31 37.10
CA ALA A 12 -5.02 2.78 35.80
C ALA A 12 -4.12 1.75 35.08
N THR A 13 -3.23 1.07 35.80
CA THR A 13 -2.37 0.03 35.20
C THR A 13 -3.15 -1.23 34.81
N ILE A 14 -4.14 -1.63 35.57
CA ILE A 14 -5.01 -2.78 35.25
C ILE A 14 -5.89 -2.46 34.03
N ALA A 15 -6.47 -1.26 33.94
CA ALA A 15 -7.29 -0.86 32.81
C ALA A 15 -6.47 -0.79 31.52
N SER A 16 -5.24 -0.26 31.56
CA SER A 16 -4.34 -0.20 30.41
C SER A 16 -3.92 -1.60 29.92
N SER A 17 -3.66 -2.54 30.84
CA SER A 17 -3.33 -3.92 30.48
C SER A 17 -4.51 -4.66 29.84
N ALA A 18 -5.72 -4.46 30.34
CA ALA A 18 -6.93 -5.04 29.77
C ALA A 18 -7.24 -4.50 28.35
N ALA A 19 -7.08 -3.20 28.15
CA ALA A 19 -7.24 -2.57 26.83
C ALA A 19 -6.21 -3.09 25.83
N GLY A 20 -4.94 -3.21 26.21
CA GLY A 20 -3.89 -3.79 25.36
C GLY A 20 -4.14 -5.25 25.00
N GLN A 21 -4.61 -6.07 25.92
CA GLN A 21 -5.02 -7.45 25.66
C GLN A 21 -6.22 -7.53 24.71
N SER A 22 -7.22 -6.67 24.87
CA SER A 22 -8.36 -6.55 23.97
C SER A 22 -7.95 -6.15 22.57
N ALA A 23 -7.05 -5.16 22.41
CA ALA A 23 -6.51 -4.74 21.13
C ALA A 23 -5.75 -5.87 20.44
N SER A 24 -4.86 -6.58 21.15
CA SER A 24 -4.09 -7.71 20.60
C SER A 24 -4.99 -8.86 20.15
N ALA A 25 -6.02 -9.22 20.91
CA ALA A 25 -6.99 -10.24 20.53
C ALA A 25 -7.78 -9.85 19.27
N ALA A 26 -8.19 -8.58 19.18
CA ALA A 26 -8.87 -8.05 18.00
C ALA A 26 -7.96 -8.10 16.76
N ILE A 27 -6.68 -7.70 16.87
CA ILE A 27 -5.70 -7.79 15.79
C ILE A 27 -5.54 -9.23 15.32
N ALA A 28 -5.35 -10.18 16.24
CA ALA A 28 -5.18 -11.58 15.88
C ALA A 28 -6.39 -12.15 15.12
N THR A 29 -7.62 -11.77 15.52
CA THR A 29 -8.84 -12.14 14.79
C THR A 29 -8.87 -11.47 13.42
N GLY A 30 -8.56 -10.18 13.32
CA GLY A 30 -8.45 -9.45 12.06
C GLY A 30 -7.44 -10.10 11.11
N ASP A 31 -6.29 -10.57 11.61
CA ASP A 31 -5.30 -11.29 10.81
C ASP A 31 -5.81 -12.62 10.28
N SER A 32 -6.62 -13.34 11.07
CA SER A 32 -7.27 -14.56 10.62
C SER A 32 -8.28 -14.28 9.51
N GLU A 33 -9.10 -13.24 9.66
CA GLU A 33 -10.06 -12.78 8.65
C GLU A 33 -9.36 -12.35 7.35
N TYR A 34 -8.28 -11.60 7.49
CA TYR A 34 -7.51 -11.13 6.32
C TYR A 34 -6.89 -12.31 5.54
N ARG A 35 -6.29 -13.28 6.24
CA ARG A 35 -5.76 -14.51 5.62
C ARG A 35 -6.84 -15.32 4.92
N ALA A 36 -8.07 -15.27 5.43
CA ALA A 36 -9.25 -15.89 4.81
C ALA A 36 -9.86 -15.05 3.68
N MET A 37 -9.16 -14.02 3.19
CA MET A 37 -9.60 -13.09 2.13
C MET A 37 -10.87 -12.32 2.49
N ARG A 38 -11.15 -12.11 3.76
CA ARG A 38 -12.31 -11.36 4.26
C ARG A 38 -11.88 -9.98 4.77
N ALA A 39 -11.44 -9.12 3.84
CA ALA A 39 -10.87 -7.81 4.16
C ALA A 39 -11.85 -6.90 4.92
N ALA A 40 -13.17 -7.02 4.69
CA ALA A 40 -14.19 -6.25 5.44
C ALA A 40 -14.22 -6.63 6.91
N ALA A 41 -14.32 -7.94 7.22
CA ALA A 41 -14.30 -8.42 8.58
C ALA A 41 -12.95 -8.11 9.27
N ALA A 42 -11.84 -8.21 8.53
CA ALA A 42 -10.54 -7.82 9.04
C ALA A 42 -10.49 -6.34 9.45
N LEU A 43 -11.03 -5.43 8.61
CA LEU A 43 -11.09 -4.00 8.91
C LEU A 43 -11.87 -3.73 10.19
N GLU A 44 -13.06 -4.34 10.35
CA GLU A 44 -13.87 -4.20 11.57
C GLU A 44 -13.11 -4.62 12.84
N HIS A 45 -12.30 -5.69 12.75
CA HIS A 45 -11.49 -6.12 13.88
C HIS A 45 -10.34 -5.17 14.19
N TYR A 46 -9.66 -4.64 13.17
CA TYR A 46 -8.60 -3.64 13.37
C TYR A 46 -9.18 -2.32 13.92
N GLU A 47 -10.36 -1.90 13.48
CA GLU A 47 -11.06 -0.74 14.05
C GLU A 47 -11.48 -0.97 15.52
N ARG A 48 -11.91 -2.19 15.88
CA ARG A 48 -12.13 -2.55 17.29
C ARG A 48 -10.84 -2.49 18.12
N ALA A 49 -9.72 -2.92 17.55
CA ALA A 49 -8.42 -2.77 18.20
C ALA A 49 -8.07 -1.30 18.45
N LEU A 50 -8.34 -0.43 17.46
CA LEU A 50 -8.12 1.02 17.56
C LEU A 50 -9.10 1.70 18.52
N ALA A 51 -10.28 1.15 18.72
CA ALA A 51 -11.23 1.64 19.75
C ALA A 51 -10.76 1.31 21.18
N ALA A 52 -10.03 0.18 21.35
CA ALA A 52 -9.44 -0.19 22.64
C ALA A 52 -8.08 0.51 22.89
N ASP A 53 -7.28 0.70 21.86
CA ASP A 53 -5.97 1.34 21.88
C ASP A 53 -5.80 2.18 20.60
N ALA A 54 -6.12 3.46 20.69
CA ALA A 54 -6.13 4.37 19.54
C ALA A 54 -4.76 4.53 18.89
N ASP A 55 -3.68 4.36 19.63
CA ASP A 55 -2.30 4.53 19.18
C ASP A 55 -1.62 3.18 18.93
N ASN A 56 -2.39 2.14 18.62
CA ASN A 56 -1.85 0.86 18.24
C ASN A 56 -1.32 0.89 16.79
N PHE A 57 -0.01 0.95 16.66
CA PHE A 57 0.67 1.03 15.37
C PHE A 57 0.29 -0.11 14.42
N GLU A 58 0.25 -1.34 14.96
CA GLU A 58 -0.05 -2.53 14.15
C GLU A 58 -1.48 -2.48 13.59
N ALA A 59 -2.45 -2.11 14.42
CA ALA A 59 -3.83 -1.95 14.00
C ALA A 59 -3.98 -0.83 12.96
N LEU A 60 -3.23 0.27 13.08
CA LEU A 60 -3.28 1.40 12.14
C LEU A 60 -2.88 0.97 10.72
N TRP A 61 -1.69 0.38 10.53
CA TRP A 61 -1.28 0.03 9.17
C TRP A 61 -2.10 -1.13 8.58
N LYS A 62 -2.57 -2.08 9.42
CA LYS A 62 -3.45 -3.17 9.00
C LYS A 62 -4.85 -2.67 8.61
N ALA A 63 -5.42 -1.73 9.35
CA ALA A 63 -6.67 -1.08 8.99
C ALA A 63 -6.53 -0.31 7.67
N SER A 64 -5.43 0.44 7.50
CA SER A 64 -5.11 1.09 6.23
C SER A 64 -5.10 0.10 5.08
N ARG A 65 -4.37 -1.02 5.22
CA ARG A 65 -4.30 -2.07 4.21
C ARG A 65 -5.68 -2.59 3.83
N SER A 66 -6.49 -2.98 4.80
CA SER A 66 -7.81 -3.57 4.57
C SER A 66 -8.77 -2.57 3.91
N ALA A 67 -8.78 -1.30 4.34
CA ALA A 67 -9.59 -0.26 3.72
C ALA A 67 -9.21 -0.03 2.25
N LEU A 68 -7.92 -0.01 1.92
CA LEU A 68 -7.43 0.14 0.53
C LEU A 68 -7.75 -1.08 -0.33
N ASP A 69 -7.69 -2.28 0.23
CA ASP A 69 -8.04 -3.51 -0.47
C ASP A 69 -9.53 -3.53 -0.84
N LEU A 70 -10.39 -3.16 0.10
CA LEU A 70 -11.84 -3.01 -0.15
C LEU A 70 -12.12 -1.95 -1.20
N ALA A 71 -11.50 -0.78 -1.10
CA ALA A 71 -11.67 0.30 -2.06
C ALA A 71 -11.22 -0.09 -3.48
N SER A 72 -10.24 -0.99 -3.59
CA SER A 72 -9.73 -1.49 -4.88
C SER A 72 -10.60 -2.57 -5.50
N GLY A 73 -11.50 -3.18 -4.74
CA GLY A 73 -12.44 -4.20 -5.18
C GLY A 73 -13.79 -3.62 -5.64
N PRO A 74 -14.80 -4.48 -5.83
CA PRO A 74 -16.17 -4.06 -6.02
C PRO A 74 -16.69 -3.33 -4.78
N VAL A 75 -17.22 -2.12 -4.95
CA VAL A 75 -17.80 -1.31 -3.88
C VAL A 75 -19.23 -0.85 -4.27
N ALA A 76 -20.04 -0.55 -3.26
CA ALA A 76 -21.43 -0.14 -3.45
C ALA A 76 -21.58 1.17 -4.25
N SER A 77 -20.61 2.10 -4.12
CA SER A 77 -20.62 3.39 -4.81
C SER A 77 -19.25 4.04 -4.82
N GLU A 78 -19.04 5.02 -5.71
CA GLU A 78 -17.82 5.84 -5.74
C GLU A 78 -17.66 6.69 -4.47
N ALA A 79 -18.77 7.11 -3.84
CA ALA A 79 -18.72 7.79 -2.55
C ALA A 79 -18.13 6.87 -1.46
N HIS A 80 -18.56 5.61 -1.43
CA HIS A 80 -18.02 4.62 -0.49
C HIS A 80 -16.54 4.30 -0.78
N ARG A 81 -16.17 4.17 -2.05
CA ARG A 81 -14.76 4.01 -2.47
C ARG A 81 -13.90 5.16 -1.96
N THR A 82 -14.35 6.39 -2.15
CA THR A 82 -13.66 7.60 -1.69
C THR A 82 -13.52 7.61 -0.16
N GLN A 83 -14.57 7.20 0.56
CA GLN A 83 -14.52 7.10 2.02
C GLN A 83 -13.47 6.09 2.49
N LEU A 84 -13.41 4.91 1.87
CA LEU A 84 -12.40 3.88 2.19
C LEU A 84 -10.97 4.37 1.90
N PHE A 85 -10.73 5.07 0.78
CA PHE A 85 -9.43 5.66 0.49
C PHE A 85 -9.01 6.69 1.54
N ARG A 86 -9.93 7.58 1.94
CA ARG A 86 -9.68 8.57 3.00
C ARG A 86 -9.40 7.93 4.36
N ALA A 87 -10.15 6.89 4.72
CA ALA A 87 -9.93 6.15 5.95
C ALA A 87 -8.55 5.48 5.93
N GLY A 88 -8.20 4.77 4.85
CA GLY A 88 -6.90 4.14 4.68
C GLY A 88 -5.73 5.12 4.75
N GLU A 89 -5.85 6.29 4.10
CA GLU A 89 -4.86 7.37 4.19
C GLU A 89 -4.75 7.92 5.62
N GLY A 90 -5.88 8.13 6.30
CA GLY A 90 -5.92 8.62 7.69
C GLY A 90 -5.20 7.67 8.67
N TYR A 91 -5.47 6.37 8.57
CA TYR A 91 -4.77 5.36 9.37
C TYR A 91 -3.28 5.33 9.10
N ALA A 92 -2.87 5.35 7.83
CA ALA A 92 -1.45 5.33 7.45
C ALA A 92 -0.69 6.58 7.94
N ARG A 93 -1.29 7.77 7.85
CA ARG A 93 -0.70 9.01 8.39
C ARG A 93 -0.48 8.94 9.90
N ARG A 94 -1.44 8.38 10.63
CA ARG A 94 -1.30 8.16 12.07
C ARG A 94 -0.20 7.16 12.39
N ALA A 95 -0.08 6.07 11.60
CA ALA A 95 1.00 5.10 11.77
C ALA A 95 2.38 5.76 11.64
N VAL A 96 2.61 6.55 10.58
CA VAL A 96 3.87 7.29 10.41
C VAL A 96 4.12 8.28 11.54
N ALA A 97 3.08 9.01 11.98
CA ALA A 97 3.23 9.98 13.08
C ALA A 97 3.59 9.30 14.41
N LEU A 98 3.10 8.06 14.62
CA LEU A 98 3.34 7.30 15.83
C LEU A 98 4.74 6.65 15.86
N ARG A 99 5.21 6.11 14.71
CA ARG A 99 6.51 5.46 14.57
C ARG A 99 7.18 5.88 13.26
N SER A 100 7.90 6.99 13.32
CA SER A 100 8.62 7.55 12.16
C SER A 100 9.86 6.74 11.75
N GLU A 101 10.30 5.79 12.55
CA GLU A 101 11.41 4.87 12.28
C GLU A 101 10.97 3.49 11.80
N ASP A 102 9.68 3.28 11.53
CA ASP A 102 9.14 1.99 11.07
C ASP A 102 8.77 2.05 9.59
N ALA A 103 9.36 1.16 8.79
CA ALA A 103 9.17 1.10 7.34
C ALA A 103 7.71 0.82 6.94
N GLU A 104 6.97 0.02 7.75
CA GLU A 104 5.60 -0.37 7.44
C GLU A 104 4.63 0.82 7.43
N GLY A 105 4.82 1.80 8.32
CA GLY A 105 4.03 3.04 8.32
C GLY A 105 4.19 3.82 7.01
N TYR A 106 5.41 4.00 6.55
CA TYR A 106 5.70 4.67 5.28
C TYR A 106 5.21 3.88 4.05
N PHE A 107 5.32 2.56 4.09
CA PHE A 107 4.74 1.69 3.06
C PHE A 107 3.23 1.88 2.98
N ALA A 108 2.53 1.80 4.10
CA ALA A 108 1.08 1.99 4.17
C ALA A 108 0.67 3.37 3.62
N LEU A 109 1.42 4.43 3.97
CA LEU A 109 1.12 5.78 3.50
C LEU A 109 1.41 5.94 1.99
N ALA A 110 2.53 5.45 1.50
CA ALA A 110 2.84 5.51 0.07
C ALA A 110 1.79 4.76 -0.76
N ARG A 111 1.34 3.59 -0.30
CA ARG A 111 0.26 2.81 -0.93
C ARG A 111 -1.07 3.55 -0.91
N ALA A 112 -1.43 4.15 0.23
CA ALA A 112 -2.68 4.91 0.38
C ALA A 112 -2.72 6.12 -0.56
N LEU A 113 -1.64 6.90 -0.61
CA LEU A 113 -1.51 8.03 -1.52
C LEU A 113 -1.59 7.59 -3.00
N GLY A 114 -0.97 6.46 -3.35
CA GLY A 114 -1.05 5.89 -4.69
C GLY A 114 -2.49 5.61 -5.09
N LYS A 115 -3.24 4.91 -4.25
CA LYS A 115 -4.63 4.58 -4.50
C LYS A 115 -5.55 5.80 -4.53
N ALA A 116 -5.39 6.72 -3.60
CA ALA A 116 -6.18 7.95 -3.58
C ALA A 116 -5.92 8.82 -4.82
N SER A 117 -4.72 8.78 -5.39
CA SER A 117 -4.36 9.61 -6.56
C SER A 117 -5.13 9.26 -7.83
N GLU A 118 -5.67 8.04 -7.94
CA GLU A 118 -6.40 7.56 -9.11
C GLU A 118 -7.65 8.42 -9.40
N SER A 119 -8.28 9.01 -8.38
CA SER A 119 -9.49 9.84 -8.47
C SER A 119 -9.22 11.35 -8.50
N LEU A 120 -7.95 11.79 -8.48
CA LEU A 120 -7.59 13.20 -8.35
C LEU A 120 -7.39 13.90 -9.69
N GLY A 121 -7.58 15.22 -9.69
CA GLY A 121 -7.19 16.09 -10.80
C GLY A 121 -5.66 16.16 -10.99
N VAL A 122 -5.21 16.59 -12.17
CA VAL A 122 -3.79 16.55 -12.59
C VAL A 122 -2.85 17.19 -11.56
N ARG A 123 -3.19 18.37 -11.04
CA ARG A 123 -2.32 19.10 -10.08
C ARG A 123 -2.15 18.33 -8.78
N ASP A 124 -3.22 17.76 -8.26
CA ASP A 124 -3.17 16.97 -7.04
C ASP A 124 -2.45 15.64 -7.24
N ARG A 125 -2.62 15.00 -8.41
CA ARG A 125 -1.83 13.81 -8.77
C ARG A 125 -0.33 14.07 -8.75
N VAL A 126 0.14 15.24 -9.24
CA VAL A 126 1.57 15.60 -9.18
C VAL A 126 2.05 15.75 -7.73
N ARG A 127 1.25 16.40 -6.88
CA ARG A 127 1.56 16.53 -5.44
C ARG A 127 1.62 15.17 -4.76
N TYR A 128 0.65 14.28 -5.04
CA TYR A 128 0.63 12.92 -4.51
C TYR A 128 1.79 12.10 -5.04
N ALA A 129 2.13 12.18 -6.31
CA ALA A 129 3.29 11.49 -6.89
C ALA A 129 4.60 11.86 -6.17
N THR A 130 4.79 13.12 -5.81
CA THR A 130 5.95 13.55 -5.00
C THR A 130 5.92 12.93 -3.61
N ALA A 131 4.76 12.94 -2.94
CA ALA A 131 4.61 12.35 -1.61
C ALA A 131 4.77 10.81 -1.63
N ILE A 132 4.23 10.12 -2.63
CA ILE A 132 4.40 8.67 -2.82
C ILE A 132 5.90 8.33 -2.89
N ARG A 133 6.64 9.04 -3.77
CA ARG A 133 8.08 8.84 -3.93
C ARG A 133 8.83 9.05 -2.62
N THR A 134 8.55 10.14 -1.89
CA THR A 134 9.20 10.44 -0.63
C THR A 134 8.97 9.32 0.38
N ASN A 135 7.73 8.92 0.62
CA ASN A 135 7.41 7.88 1.60
C ASN A 135 7.98 6.51 1.18
N ALA A 136 7.95 6.16 -0.10
CA ALA A 136 8.54 4.90 -0.58
C ALA A 136 10.06 4.87 -0.42
N LEU A 137 10.75 6.00 -0.59
CA LEU A 137 12.20 6.10 -0.37
C LEU A 137 12.55 6.07 1.12
N GLU A 138 11.77 6.71 2.00
CA GLU A 138 11.94 6.59 3.45
C GLU A 138 11.78 5.12 3.89
N CYS A 139 10.74 4.44 3.40
CA CYS A 139 10.56 3.02 3.66
C CYS A 139 11.78 2.18 3.22
N ILE A 140 12.32 2.41 2.01
CA ILE A 140 13.51 1.69 1.52
C ILE A 140 14.75 2.04 2.37
N GLY A 141 14.85 3.28 2.84
CA GLY A 141 15.94 3.71 3.73
C GLY A 141 15.92 2.98 5.07
N LEU A 142 14.72 2.78 5.64
CA LEU A 142 14.51 2.07 6.91
C LEU A 142 14.62 0.54 6.75
N ASP A 143 14.03 -0.02 5.69
CA ASP A 143 14.14 -1.43 5.33
C ASP A 143 14.46 -1.63 3.83
N PRO A 144 15.73 -1.78 3.46
CA PRO A 144 16.14 -2.03 2.08
C PRO A 144 15.64 -3.37 1.49
N ARG A 145 15.03 -4.22 2.30
CA ARG A 145 14.45 -5.51 1.87
C ARG A 145 12.92 -5.49 1.81
N HIS A 146 12.28 -4.36 2.06
CA HIS A 146 10.84 -4.24 1.99
C HIS A 146 10.34 -4.30 0.53
N SER A 147 9.85 -5.46 0.09
CA SER A 147 9.44 -5.69 -1.31
C SER A 147 8.36 -4.73 -1.79
N GLY A 148 7.39 -4.39 -0.91
CA GLY A 148 6.30 -3.46 -1.23
C GLY A 148 6.79 -2.06 -1.55
N CYS A 149 7.83 -1.55 -0.89
CA CYS A 149 8.37 -0.22 -1.15
C CYS A 149 9.14 -0.16 -2.47
N HIS A 150 9.89 -1.21 -2.80
CA HIS A 150 10.47 -1.36 -4.13
C HIS A 150 9.38 -1.44 -5.21
N HIS A 151 8.31 -2.19 -4.97
CA HIS A 151 7.17 -2.25 -5.88
C HIS A 151 6.57 -0.85 -6.13
N ILE A 152 6.26 -0.10 -5.08
CA ILE A 152 5.71 1.26 -5.21
C ILE A 152 6.65 2.16 -6.01
N MET A 153 7.96 2.11 -5.76
CA MET A 153 8.93 2.89 -6.54
C MET A 153 8.95 2.47 -8.00
N GLY A 154 8.87 1.19 -8.30
CA GLY A 154 8.81 0.68 -9.67
C GLY A 154 7.58 1.17 -10.42
N VAL A 155 6.41 1.04 -9.80
CA VAL A 155 5.13 1.55 -10.34
C VAL A 155 5.18 3.07 -10.51
N TRP A 156 5.70 3.79 -9.50
CA TRP A 156 5.86 5.25 -9.59
C TRP A 156 6.67 5.67 -10.83
N HIS A 157 7.81 5.01 -11.08
CA HIS A 157 8.62 5.30 -12.27
C HIS A 157 7.87 4.98 -13.57
N ALA A 158 7.15 3.86 -13.61
CA ALA A 158 6.38 3.45 -14.79
C ALA A 158 5.25 4.43 -15.09
N GLU A 159 4.45 4.82 -14.09
CA GLU A 159 3.33 5.75 -14.24
C GLU A 159 3.81 7.14 -14.74
N VAL A 160 4.90 7.66 -14.19
CA VAL A 160 5.48 8.91 -14.68
C VAL A 160 5.97 8.77 -16.13
N MET A 161 6.52 7.62 -16.50
CA MET A 161 7.00 7.37 -17.86
C MET A 161 5.87 7.14 -18.88
N ARG A 162 4.70 6.69 -18.45
CA ARG A 162 3.48 6.58 -19.26
C ARG A 162 2.88 7.93 -19.64
N LEU A 163 3.14 8.97 -18.84
CA LEU A 163 2.77 10.35 -19.23
C LEU A 163 3.49 10.74 -20.52
N SER A 164 2.83 11.50 -21.38
CA SER A 164 3.48 12.09 -22.55
C SER A 164 4.63 13.03 -22.14
N GLY A 165 5.57 13.26 -23.04
CA GLY A 165 6.69 14.19 -22.80
C GLY A 165 6.21 15.60 -22.41
N PHE A 166 5.11 16.06 -23.03
CA PHE A 166 4.50 17.36 -22.76
C PHE A 166 3.88 17.41 -21.35
N GLU A 167 3.11 16.39 -20.96
CA GLU A 167 2.52 16.31 -19.62
C GLU A 167 3.60 16.27 -18.53
N ARG A 168 4.66 15.48 -18.73
CA ARG A 168 5.82 15.45 -17.81
C ARG A 168 6.50 16.81 -17.69
N MET A 169 6.68 17.51 -18.80
CA MET A 169 7.29 18.84 -18.82
C MET A 169 6.45 19.84 -18.04
N ILE A 170 5.13 19.87 -18.25
CA ILE A 170 4.20 20.72 -17.50
C ILE A 170 4.22 20.37 -16.02
N ALA A 171 4.07 19.11 -15.68
CA ALA A 171 4.06 18.64 -14.29
C ALA A 171 5.34 19.04 -13.55
N ARG A 172 6.50 18.86 -14.19
CA ARG A 172 7.81 19.18 -13.61
C ARG A 172 8.02 20.69 -13.42
N ASN A 173 7.68 21.50 -14.42
CA ASN A 173 8.06 22.91 -14.44
C ASN A 173 7.01 23.84 -13.81
N PHE A 174 5.72 23.49 -13.89
CA PHE A 174 4.62 24.38 -13.50
C PHE A 174 3.78 23.88 -12.32
N MET A 175 3.91 22.59 -11.94
CA MET A 175 3.10 21.99 -10.87
C MET A 175 3.93 21.52 -9.65
N GLY A 176 5.20 21.93 -9.55
CA GLY A 176 6.09 21.57 -8.43
C GLY A 176 6.63 20.13 -8.49
N GLY A 177 6.43 19.44 -9.60
CA GLY A 177 6.81 18.03 -9.78
C GLY A 177 8.27 17.81 -10.17
N ARG A 178 9.25 18.56 -9.61
CA ARG A 178 10.67 18.37 -9.95
C ARG A 178 11.14 16.94 -9.77
N ALA A 179 10.63 16.24 -8.77
CA ALA A 179 10.93 14.83 -8.50
C ALA A 179 10.60 13.92 -9.69
N LEU A 180 9.58 14.26 -10.50
CA LEU A 180 9.16 13.49 -11.66
C LEU A 180 10.25 13.42 -12.74
N GLY A 181 11.19 14.39 -12.76
CA GLY A 181 12.33 14.40 -13.69
C GLY A 181 13.31 13.24 -13.48
N SER A 182 13.28 12.55 -12.34
CA SER A 182 14.12 11.38 -12.05
C SER A 182 13.53 10.07 -12.57
N ALA A 183 12.29 10.07 -13.09
CA ALA A 183 11.63 8.86 -13.57
C ALA A 183 12.30 8.31 -14.84
N SER A 184 12.38 6.98 -14.90
CA SER A 184 12.89 6.29 -16.09
C SER A 184 12.38 4.85 -16.14
N TRP A 185 12.23 4.31 -17.36
CA TRP A 185 11.89 2.89 -17.57
C TRP A 185 12.92 1.93 -16.97
N ALA A 186 14.21 2.28 -17.01
CA ALA A 186 15.26 1.47 -16.41
C ALA A 186 15.13 1.38 -14.88
N ALA A 187 14.74 2.48 -14.21
CA ALA A 187 14.48 2.47 -12.78
C ALA A 187 13.20 1.69 -12.45
N ALA A 188 12.11 1.86 -13.23
CA ALA A 188 10.88 1.08 -13.07
C ALA A 188 11.19 -0.42 -13.07
N GLN A 189 11.91 -0.89 -14.08
CA GLN A 189 12.30 -2.29 -14.18
C GLN A 189 13.13 -2.76 -12.99
N ARG A 190 14.23 -2.07 -12.65
CA ARG A 190 15.10 -2.47 -11.53
C ARG A 190 14.36 -2.58 -10.20
N TYR A 191 13.49 -1.61 -9.91
CA TYR A 191 12.71 -1.64 -8.67
C TYR A 191 11.71 -2.79 -8.64
N LEU A 192 11.01 -3.08 -9.74
CA LEU A 192 10.07 -4.20 -9.81
C LEU A 192 10.78 -5.56 -9.83
N GLU A 193 11.92 -5.69 -10.52
CA GLU A 193 12.77 -6.88 -10.43
C GLU A 193 13.21 -7.13 -8.99
N ARG A 194 13.60 -6.07 -8.28
CA ARG A 194 13.96 -6.18 -6.85
C ARG A 194 12.77 -6.60 -6.01
N ALA A 195 11.58 -6.02 -6.22
CA ALA A 195 10.36 -6.41 -5.52
C ALA A 195 10.02 -7.88 -5.74
N ALA A 196 10.04 -8.35 -7.00
CA ALA A 196 9.80 -9.74 -7.34
C ALA A 196 10.86 -10.70 -6.76
N SER A 197 12.13 -10.28 -6.70
CA SER A 197 13.19 -11.09 -6.09
C SER A 197 13.06 -11.21 -4.56
N LEU A 198 12.54 -10.18 -3.89
CA LEU A 198 12.35 -10.16 -2.43
C LEU A 198 11.10 -10.92 -1.99
N ALA A 199 10.06 -10.92 -2.82
CA ALA A 199 8.80 -11.62 -2.55
C ALA A 199 8.25 -12.27 -3.83
N PRO A 200 8.87 -13.37 -4.29
CA PRO A 200 8.54 -14.01 -5.58
C PRO A 200 7.15 -14.63 -5.63
N GLN A 201 6.49 -14.82 -4.47
CA GLN A 201 5.13 -15.34 -4.38
C GLN A 201 4.04 -14.27 -4.55
N ARG A 202 4.42 -12.98 -4.68
CA ARG A 202 3.46 -11.87 -4.77
C ARG A 202 3.05 -11.62 -6.22
N ILE A 203 1.81 -11.99 -6.55
CA ILE A 203 1.24 -11.90 -7.92
C ILE A 203 1.37 -10.49 -8.50
N ILE A 204 1.10 -9.46 -7.69
CA ILE A 204 1.14 -8.06 -8.13
C ILE A 204 2.55 -7.63 -8.61
N HIS A 205 3.64 -8.19 -8.03
CA HIS A 205 4.99 -7.84 -8.45
C HIS A 205 5.26 -8.33 -9.88
N HIS A 206 4.82 -9.54 -10.20
CA HIS A 206 4.96 -10.11 -11.54
C HIS A 206 4.04 -9.43 -12.56
N LEU A 207 2.81 -9.09 -12.18
CA LEU A 207 1.90 -8.34 -13.05
C LEU A 207 2.54 -7.01 -13.49
N GLU A 208 2.96 -6.17 -12.53
CA GLU A 208 3.52 -4.85 -12.82
C GLU A 208 4.89 -4.93 -13.55
N LEU A 209 5.70 -5.93 -13.22
CA LEU A 209 6.95 -6.17 -13.96
C LEU A 209 6.67 -6.59 -15.41
N GLY A 210 5.65 -7.42 -15.63
CA GLY A 210 5.17 -7.79 -16.96
C GLY A 210 4.71 -6.57 -17.76
N ASP A 211 3.95 -5.67 -17.12
CA ASP A 211 3.50 -4.41 -17.72
C ASP A 211 4.68 -3.53 -18.13
N VAL A 212 5.69 -3.38 -17.27
CA VAL A 212 6.90 -2.60 -17.60
C VAL A 212 7.68 -3.24 -18.76
N TYR A 213 7.83 -4.54 -18.80
CA TYR A 213 8.47 -5.22 -19.94
C TYR A 213 7.68 -5.02 -21.24
N ARG A 214 6.34 -5.13 -21.21
CA ARG A 214 5.47 -4.84 -22.34
C ARG A 214 5.65 -3.39 -22.83
N ASP A 215 5.58 -2.42 -21.93
CA ASP A 215 5.69 -1.00 -22.26
C ASP A 215 7.06 -0.64 -22.84
N ARG A 216 8.09 -1.45 -22.55
CA ARG A 216 9.44 -1.36 -23.14
C ARG A 216 9.63 -2.19 -24.40
N GLY A 217 8.60 -2.87 -24.88
CA GLY A 217 8.64 -3.70 -26.07
C GLY A 217 9.27 -5.09 -25.87
N ASN A 218 9.64 -5.47 -24.65
CA ASN A 218 10.19 -6.81 -24.37
C ASN A 218 9.05 -7.82 -24.11
N ARG A 219 8.40 -8.23 -25.19
CA ARG A 219 7.21 -9.10 -25.15
C ARG A 219 7.51 -10.48 -24.54
N ALA A 220 8.70 -11.02 -24.81
CA ALA A 220 9.09 -12.33 -24.26
C ALA A 220 9.20 -12.30 -22.73
N ALA A 221 9.87 -11.30 -22.18
CA ALA A 221 9.95 -11.12 -20.73
C ALA A 221 8.59 -10.80 -20.10
N ALA A 222 7.75 -9.97 -20.75
CA ALA A 222 6.40 -9.69 -20.29
C ALA A 222 5.57 -10.97 -20.17
N ARG A 223 5.58 -11.83 -21.20
CA ARG A 223 4.89 -13.12 -21.20
C ARG A 223 5.29 -13.99 -20.03
N ILE A 224 6.60 -14.13 -19.77
CA ILE A 224 7.12 -14.91 -18.64
C ILE A 224 6.56 -14.41 -17.31
N GLN A 225 6.51 -13.10 -17.13
CA GLN A 225 6.02 -12.51 -15.87
C GLN A 225 4.52 -12.71 -15.70
N TYR A 226 3.70 -12.51 -16.72
CA TYR A 226 2.27 -12.77 -16.64
C TYR A 226 1.94 -14.24 -16.41
N GLU A 227 2.63 -15.16 -17.09
CA GLU A 227 2.49 -16.60 -16.87
C GLU A 227 2.90 -16.99 -15.44
N THR A 228 3.93 -16.35 -14.88
CA THR A 228 4.33 -16.54 -13.49
C THR A 228 3.22 -16.06 -12.55
N ALA A 229 2.67 -14.88 -12.76
CA ALA A 229 1.54 -14.36 -11.98
C ALA A 229 0.34 -15.33 -11.98
N LEU A 230 0.05 -15.98 -13.11
CA LEU A 230 -1.06 -16.92 -13.23
C LEU A 230 -0.82 -18.24 -12.47
N ARG A 231 0.44 -18.72 -12.41
CA ARG A 231 0.80 -19.99 -11.74
C ARG A 231 0.83 -19.88 -10.21
N LEU A 232 1.05 -18.68 -9.65
CA LEU A 232 1.15 -18.48 -8.20
C LEU A 232 -0.20 -18.69 -7.50
N ASP A 233 -0.16 -19.17 -6.26
CA ASP A 233 -1.33 -19.29 -5.40
C ASP A 233 -1.82 -17.91 -4.92
N LEU A 234 -3.11 -17.82 -4.62
CA LEU A 234 -3.70 -16.61 -4.05
C LEU A 234 -3.18 -16.43 -2.62
N SER A 235 -2.64 -15.27 -2.31
CA SER A 235 -2.09 -14.91 -1.01
C SER A 235 -2.55 -13.54 -0.51
N ASP A 236 -3.22 -12.77 -1.36
CA ASP A 236 -3.70 -11.42 -1.08
C ASP A 236 -5.13 -11.23 -1.58
N TYR A 237 -5.89 -10.36 -0.91
CA TYR A 237 -7.29 -10.10 -1.21
C TYR A 237 -7.57 -9.76 -2.69
N ASN A 238 -6.68 -9.06 -3.34
CA ASN A 238 -6.83 -8.63 -4.73
C ASN A 238 -6.19 -9.58 -5.77
N ASP A 239 -5.60 -10.69 -5.36
CA ASP A 239 -4.83 -11.57 -6.26
C ASP A 239 -5.67 -12.16 -7.39
N GLN A 240 -6.95 -12.50 -7.14
CA GLN A 240 -7.85 -12.97 -8.19
C GLN A 240 -8.02 -11.95 -9.31
N ARG A 241 -8.12 -10.66 -8.95
CA ARG A 241 -8.21 -9.56 -9.91
C ARG A 241 -6.90 -9.38 -10.67
N TYR A 242 -5.77 -9.48 -9.99
CA TYR A 242 -4.45 -9.39 -10.63
C TYR A 242 -4.20 -10.51 -11.62
N LYS A 243 -4.64 -11.74 -11.32
CA LYS A 243 -4.62 -12.85 -12.28
C LYS A 243 -5.48 -12.56 -13.52
N ALA A 244 -6.68 -12.05 -13.33
CA ALA A 244 -7.54 -11.67 -14.46
C ALA A 244 -6.90 -10.57 -15.35
N GLN A 245 -6.20 -9.61 -14.73
CA GLN A 245 -5.44 -8.59 -15.46
C GLN A 245 -4.25 -9.21 -16.23
N ALA A 246 -3.49 -10.11 -15.61
CA ALA A 246 -2.38 -10.80 -16.27
C ALA A 246 -2.86 -11.65 -17.47
N GLU A 247 -3.97 -12.35 -17.32
CA GLU A 247 -4.60 -13.10 -18.40
C GLU A 247 -5.05 -12.20 -19.55
N ALA A 248 -5.68 -11.07 -19.25
CA ALA A 248 -6.07 -10.09 -20.26
C ALA A 248 -4.84 -9.51 -20.99
N ALA A 249 -3.78 -9.19 -20.26
CA ALA A 249 -2.54 -8.70 -20.82
C ALA A 249 -1.86 -9.73 -21.74
N LEU A 250 -1.87 -11.01 -21.37
CA LEU A 250 -1.34 -12.09 -22.22
C LEU A 250 -2.10 -12.24 -23.55
N ARG A 251 -3.44 -12.11 -23.52
CA ARG A 251 -4.26 -12.15 -24.74
C ARG A 251 -3.96 -11.01 -25.72
N LEU A 252 -3.48 -9.88 -25.20
CA LEU A 252 -3.12 -8.70 -26.00
C LEU A 252 -1.66 -8.70 -26.47
N LEU A 253 -0.83 -9.62 -25.97
CA LEU A 253 0.53 -9.79 -26.46
C LEU A 253 0.51 -10.57 -27.80
N PRO A 254 0.93 -9.92 -28.91
CA PRO A 254 1.00 -10.60 -30.21
C PRO A 254 2.03 -11.73 -30.22
#